data_cdf743bb1a34aac878d325ed9fbd6aa5
#
_entry.id   cdf743bb1a34aac878d325ed9fbd6aa5
#
_cell.length_a   1.000
_cell.length_b   1.000
_cell.length_c   1.000
_cell.angle_alpha   90.00
_cell.angle_beta   90.00
_cell.angle_gamma   90.00
#
_symmetry.space_group_name_H-M   'P 1'
#
loop_
_entity.id
_entity.type
_entity.pdbx_description
1 polymer ?
#
loop_
_entity_poly.entity_id
_entity_poly.type
_entity_poly.pdbx_seq_one_letter_code
_entity_poly.pdbx_strand_id
1 'polypeptide(L)'
;MTRRLILLRHGQTHYNASFRMQGQLDTELSELGVRQAHAVGRVLAPRRPWTILSSDLRRARDTATALAAEVGLEVHTDPRLRETHLGSWQGMSHSEVDEKWPDARQQWRSRPRWSPPEGESRIDVAQRTRAVVDELVEQSPEWNEHPAVLVAHGGAIAALTAALLELRVEQYPMFNGLGNACWVQLSAHPRAQGSPGGAPEPEVPPVTDTARGLLWRLDQWNVGITPPVGEQ
;
A
#
# COMPACT_ATOMS: atom_id res chain seq x y z
N MET A 1 13.63 11.22 -16.71
CA MET A 1 14.09 10.78 -15.38
C MET A 1 13.07 9.80 -14.82
N THR A 2 13.50 8.78 -14.11
CA THR A 2 12.63 7.72 -13.60
C THR A 2 12.41 7.93 -12.11
N ARG A 3 11.17 8.10 -11.67
CA ARG A 3 10.82 8.13 -10.24
C ARG A 3 10.60 6.72 -9.74
N ARG A 4 11.07 6.39 -8.55
CA ARG A 4 10.90 5.07 -7.93
C ARG A 4 10.07 5.17 -6.67
N LEU A 5 9.13 4.26 -6.51
CA LEU A 5 8.22 4.19 -5.37
C LEU A 5 8.28 2.78 -4.77
N ILE A 6 8.46 2.71 -3.46
CA ILE A 6 8.38 1.47 -2.70
C ILE A 6 7.16 1.57 -1.78
N LEU A 7 6.23 0.63 -1.90
CA LEU A 7 5.06 0.50 -1.04
C LEU A 7 5.30 -0.68 -0.09
N LEU A 8 5.59 -0.39 1.17
CA LEU A 8 5.93 -1.38 2.19
C LEU A 8 4.71 -1.67 3.07
N ARG A 9 4.32 -2.94 3.18
CA ARG A 9 3.33 -3.36 4.17
C ARG A 9 3.97 -3.44 5.55
N HIS A 10 3.24 -3.01 6.57
CA HIS A 10 3.66 -3.14 7.98
C HIS A 10 4.00 -4.59 8.38
N GLY A 11 4.81 -4.76 9.42
CA GLY A 11 5.12 -6.04 10.03
C GLY A 11 3.87 -6.74 10.62
N GLN A 12 3.98 -8.02 10.99
CA GLN A 12 2.89 -8.78 11.56
C GLN A 12 2.34 -8.12 12.83
N THR A 13 1.02 -8.13 13.00
CA THR A 13 0.32 -7.79 14.25
C THR A 13 -0.26 -9.05 14.90
N HIS A 14 -0.68 -8.97 16.16
CA HIS A 14 -1.42 -10.06 16.82
C HIS A 14 -2.73 -10.38 16.09
N TYR A 15 -3.37 -9.40 15.46
CA TYR A 15 -4.57 -9.60 14.62
C TYR A 15 -4.26 -10.36 13.33
N ASN A 16 -3.10 -10.12 12.71
CA ASN A 16 -2.66 -10.93 11.56
C ASN A 16 -2.44 -12.39 11.98
N ALA A 17 -1.78 -12.62 13.12
CA ALA A 17 -1.50 -13.96 13.63
C ALA A 17 -2.78 -14.72 14.01
N SER A 18 -3.83 -14.02 14.45
CA SER A 18 -5.13 -14.60 14.82
C SER A 18 -6.18 -14.53 13.70
N PHE A 19 -5.79 -14.13 12.47
CA PHE A 19 -6.68 -14.01 11.30
C PHE A 19 -7.91 -13.12 11.53
N ARG A 20 -7.76 -12.06 12.33
CA ARG A 20 -8.80 -11.05 12.56
C ARG A 20 -8.66 -9.88 11.59
N MET A 21 -9.80 -9.36 11.15
CA MET A 21 -9.90 -8.25 10.22
C MET A 21 -9.68 -6.94 10.98
N GLN A 22 -8.55 -6.27 10.76
CA GLN A 22 -8.16 -5.09 11.52
C GLN A 22 -8.83 -3.81 11.02
N GLY A 23 -8.86 -3.62 9.70
CA GLY A 23 -9.26 -2.33 9.13
C GLY A 23 -8.41 -1.20 9.72
N GLN A 24 -9.10 -0.17 10.23
CA GLN A 24 -8.46 1.01 10.85
C GLN A 24 -8.36 0.94 12.38
N LEU A 25 -8.61 -0.24 13.00
CA LEU A 25 -8.26 -0.43 14.40
C LEU A 25 -6.75 -0.21 14.59
N ASP A 26 -6.38 0.57 15.59
CA ASP A 26 -4.98 0.91 15.86
C ASP A 26 -4.31 -0.17 16.71
N THR A 27 -3.87 -1.23 16.03
CA THR A 27 -3.23 -2.40 16.63
C THR A 27 -1.71 -2.30 16.52
N GLU A 28 -1.01 -2.89 17.49
CA GLU A 28 0.45 -2.91 17.56
C GLU A 28 1.04 -4.13 16.81
N LEU A 29 2.33 -4.05 16.53
CA LEU A 29 3.10 -5.15 15.97
C LEU A 29 3.21 -6.30 17.01
N SER A 30 3.22 -7.55 16.53
CA SER A 30 3.66 -8.69 17.33
C SER A 30 5.19 -8.67 17.47
N GLU A 31 5.74 -9.50 18.35
CA GLU A 31 7.21 -9.65 18.44
C GLU A 31 7.83 -10.05 17.09
N LEU A 32 7.17 -10.93 16.35
CA LEU A 32 7.60 -11.27 14.99
C LEU A 32 7.53 -10.04 14.08
N GLY A 33 6.46 -9.25 14.17
CA GLY A 33 6.31 -8.02 13.39
C GLY A 33 7.40 -6.99 13.66
N VAL A 34 7.83 -6.83 14.92
CA VAL A 34 8.97 -5.97 15.27
C VAL A 34 10.25 -6.47 14.61
N ARG A 35 10.54 -7.79 14.70
CA ARG A 35 11.71 -8.37 14.01
C ARG A 35 11.63 -8.18 12.50
N GLN A 36 10.45 -8.36 11.89
CA GLN A 36 10.23 -8.12 10.47
C GLN A 36 10.48 -6.66 10.09
N ALA A 37 10.01 -5.69 10.90
CA ALA A 37 10.21 -4.28 10.65
C ALA A 37 11.71 -3.91 10.62
N HIS A 38 12.49 -4.36 11.61
CA HIS A 38 13.94 -4.15 11.62
C HIS A 38 14.65 -4.85 10.47
N ALA A 39 14.23 -6.07 10.13
CA ALA A 39 14.85 -6.81 9.04
C ALA A 39 14.60 -6.16 7.68
N VAL A 40 13.37 -5.72 7.39
CA VAL A 40 13.06 -5.01 6.14
C VAL A 40 13.71 -3.64 6.09
N GLY A 41 13.86 -2.95 7.24
CA GLY A 41 14.59 -1.70 7.34
C GLY A 41 16.04 -1.85 6.81
N ARG A 42 16.78 -2.83 7.31
CA ARG A 42 18.13 -3.14 6.85
C ARG A 42 18.21 -3.51 5.36
N VAL A 43 17.21 -4.24 4.84
CA VAL A 43 17.17 -4.63 3.41
C VAL A 43 16.89 -3.44 2.51
N LEU A 44 16.06 -2.50 2.94
CA LEU A 44 15.68 -1.33 2.15
C LEU A 44 16.66 -0.14 2.31
N ALA A 45 17.43 -0.07 3.40
CA ALA A 45 18.37 1.02 3.65
C ALA A 45 19.37 1.24 2.50
N PRO A 46 19.97 0.21 1.86
CA PRO A 46 20.85 0.40 0.72
C PRO A 46 20.19 1.03 -0.50
N ARG A 47 18.86 1.07 -0.57
CA ARG A 47 18.11 1.79 -1.62
C ARG A 47 18.19 3.32 -1.46
N ARG A 48 18.62 3.80 -0.27
CA ARG A 48 18.84 5.21 0.05
C ARG A 48 17.57 6.04 -0.23
N PRO A 49 16.42 5.72 0.39
CA PRO A 49 15.21 6.51 0.18
C PRO A 49 15.47 7.97 0.51
N TRP A 50 14.83 8.88 -0.25
CA TRP A 50 14.91 10.30 0.03
C TRP A 50 13.82 10.78 0.99
N THR A 51 12.72 10.03 1.12
CA THR A 51 11.63 10.31 2.06
C THR A 51 10.92 9.03 2.49
N ILE A 52 10.33 9.07 3.70
CA ILE A 52 9.50 8.00 4.25
C ILE A 52 8.18 8.62 4.70
N LEU A 53 7.08 8.24 4.04
CA LEU A 53 5.72 8.52 4.45
C LEU A 53 5.10 7.26 5.04
N SER A 54 4.24 7.40 6.03
CA SER A 54 3.56 6.27 6.67
C SER A 54 2.08 6.56 6.92
N SER A 55 1.27 5.51 6.88
CA SER A 55 0.00 5.55 7.60
C SER A 55 0.27 5.93 9.06
N ASP A 56 -0.62 6.71 9.65
CA ASP A 56 -0.56 7.11 11.05
C ASP A 56 -0.96 5.99 12.03
N LEU A 57 -1.45 4.84 11.53
CA LEU A 57 -1.72 3.68 12.36
C LEU A 57 -0.41 3.09 12.90
N ARG A 58 -0.40 2.79 14.21
CA ARG A 58 0.78 2.41 14.98
C ARG A 58 1.64 1.35 14.29
N ARG A 59 1.05 0.24 13.84
CA ARG A 59 1.77 -0.84 13.15
C ARG A 59 2.57 -0.39 11.92
N ALA A 60 2.03 0.54 11.13
CA ALA A 60 2.70 1.08 9.96
C ALA A 60 3.80 2.08 10.37
N ARG A 61 3.48 2.97 11.31
CA ARG A 61 4.43 3.95 11.84
C ARG A 61 5.63 3.27 12.52
N ASP A 62 5.40 2.24 13.34
CA ASP A 62 6.49 1.51 14.01
C ASP A 62 7.37 0.78 12.98
N THR A 63 6.77 0.24 11.89
CA THR A 63 7.52 -0.35 10.78
C THR A 63 8.35 0.72 10.03
N ALA A 64 7.76 1.89 9.77
CA ALA A 64 8.44 3.01 9.13
C ALA A 64 9.61 3.54 9.99
N THR A 65 9.41 3.64 11.31
CA THR A 65 10.43 4.09 12.26
C THR A 65 11.65 3.17 12.26
N ALA A 66 11.45 1.85 12.13
CA ALA A 66 12.55 0.91 12.03
C ALA A 66 13.41 1.15 10.76
N LEU A 67 12.79 1.45 9.62
CA LEU A 67 13.52 1.84 8.40
C LEU A 67 14.18 3.20 8.56
N ALA A 68 13.48 4.18 9.12
CA ALA A 68 13.97 5.54 9.32
C ALA A 68 15.26 5.57 10.16
N ALA A 69 15.33 4.74 11.19
CA ALA A 69 16.54 4.59 12.02
C ALA A 69 17.76 4.08 11.24
N GLU A 70 17.56 3.22 10.22
CA GLU A 70 18.65 2.69 9.39
C GLU A 70 19.19 3.73 8.37
N VAL A 71 18.37 4.73 8.01
CA VAL A 71 18.73 5.70 6.93
C VAL A 71 18.88 7.13 7.43
N GLY A 72 18.57 7.40 8.70
CA GLY A 72 18.69 8.74 9.29
C GLY A 72 17.65 9.73 8.79
N LEU A 73 16.44 9.27 8.45
CA LEU A 73 15.32 10.10 8.00
C LEU A 73 14.25 10.23 9.07
N GLU A 74 13.42 11.26 8.95
CA GLU A 74 12.19 11.39 9.71
C GLU A 74 11.03 10.65 9.02
N VAL A 75 10.05 10.20 9.81
CA VAL A 75 8.81 9.60 9.32
C VAL A 75 7.72 10.65 9.30
N HIS A 76 7.19 10.96 8.12
CA HIS A 76 6.00 11.78 7.96
C HIS A 76 4.76 10.88 7.92
N THR A 77 3.66 11.28 8.57
CA THR A 77 2.44 10.48 8.60
C THR A 77 1.32 11.13 7.81
N ASP A 78 0.55 10.28 7.10
CA ASP A 78 -0.65 10.70 6.37
C ASP A 78 -1.79 9.71 6.59
N PRO A 79 -2.93 10.13 7.16
CA PRO A 79 -4.08 9.26 7.42
C PRO A 79 -4.72 8.70 6.14
N ARG A 80 -4.49 9.31 4.99
CA ARG A 80 -4.93 8.78 3.69
C ARG A 80 -4.23 7.48 3.30
N LEU A 81 -3.12 7.10 3.97
CA LEU A 81 -2.43 5.83 3.80
C LEU A 81 -2.97 4.71 4.71
N ARG A 82 -3.99 4.95 5.54
CA ARG A 82 -4.62 3.93 6.38
C ARG A 82 -5.15 2.76 5.55
N GLU A 83 -5.31 1.60 6.22
CA GLU A 83 -5.97 0.42 5.64
C GLU A 83 -7.42 0.74 5.25
N THR A 84 -8.03 -0.10 4.43
CA THR A 84 -9.45 -0.09 4.15
C THR A 84 -10.23 -0.02 5.47
N HIS A 85 -11.12 0.97 5.60
CA HIS A 85 -12.07 0.97 6.71
C HIS A 85 -13.05 -0.18 6.51
N LEU A 86 -13.01 -1.15 7.40
CA LEU A 86 -13.83 -2.35 7.28
C LEU A 86 -15.18 -2.25 8.00
N GLY A 87 -15.50 -1.05 8.51
CA GLY A 87 -16.78 -0.78 9.15
C GLY A 87 -17.11 -1.81 10.25
N SER A 88 -18.28 -2.40 10.17
CA SER A 88 -18.77 -3.38 11.12
C SER A 88 -17.97 -4.69 11.17
N TRP A 89 -17.04 -4.93 10.25
CA TRP A 89 -16.20 -6.13 10.25
C TRP A 89 -14.91 -5.99 11.08
N GLN A 90 -14.59 -4.78 11.51
CA GLN A 90 -13.37 -4.53 12.27
C GLN A 90 -13.35 -5.34 13.58
N GLY A 91 -12.27 -6.06 13.82
CA GLY A 91 -12.08 -6.93 15.00
C GLY A 91 -12.63 -8.34 14.85
N MET A 92 -13.48 -8.60 13.85
CA MET A 92 -14.08 -9.91 13.63
C MET A 92 -13.10 -10.87 12.94
N SER A 93 -13.27 -12.16 13.19
CA SER A 93 -12.65 -13.22 12.40
C SER A 93 -13.38 -13.39 11.07
N HIS A 94 -12.75 -14.12 10.13
CA HIS A 94 -13.40 -14.43 8.86
C HIS A 94 -14.68 -15.24 9.04
N SER A 95 -14.70 -16.20 9.98
CA SER A 95 -15.88 -17.04 10.28
C SER A 95 -17.03 -16.23 10.85
N GLU A 96 -16.74 -15.31 11.80
CA GLU A 96 -17.77 -14.43 12.38
C GLU A 96 -18.41 -13.53 11.32
N VAL A 97 -17.63 -13.05 10.36
CA VAL A 97 -18.18 -12.27 9.23
C VAL A 97 -19.02 -13.13 8.31
N ASP A 98 -18.56 -14.35 7.95
CA ASP A 98 -19.29 -15.24 7.03
C ASP A 98 -20.60 -15.74 7.64
N GLU A 99 -20.65 -15.95 8.96
CA GLU A 99 -21.87 -16.32 9.67
C GLU A 99 -22.89 -15.19 9.66
N LYS A 100 -22.43 -13.96 9.93
CA LYS A 100 -23.34 -12.79 10.05
C LYS A 100 -23.74 -12.22 8.68
N TRP A 101 -22.86 -12.29 7.68
CA TRP A 101 -23.12 -11.80 6.32
C TRP A 101 -22.65 -12.84 5.28
N PRO A 102 -23.48 -13.84 4.99
CA PRO A 102 -23.16 -14.86 3.98
C PRO A 102 -22.76 -14.23 2.64
N ASP A 103 -21.74 -14.77 2.00
CA ASP A 103 -21.17 -14.34 0.71
C ASP A 103 -20.55 -12.92 0.67
N ALA A 104 -20.69 -12.12 1.73
CA ALA A 104 -20.26 -10.72 1.72
C ALA A 104 -18.74 -10.58 1.52
N ARG A 105 -17.92 -11.45 2.15
CA ARG A 105 -16.46 -11.42 1.94
C ARG A 105 -16.07 -11.82 0.51
N GLN A 106 -16.81 -12.73 -0.14
CA GLN A 106 -16.58 -13.07 -1.54
C GLN A 106 -16.91 -11.89 -2.44
N GLN A 107 -18.03 -11.20 -2.20
CA GLN A 107 -18.40 -9.98 -2.93
C GLN A 107 -17.35 -8.88 -2.75
N TRP A 108 -16.90 -8.63 -1.52
CA TRP A 108 -15.84 -7.65 -1.23
C TRP A 108 -14.51 -7.98 -1.94
N ARG A 109 -14.16 -9.26 -2.06
CA ARG A 109 -12.95 -9.68 -2.77
C ARG A 109 -13.06 -9.52 -4.28
N SER A 110 -14.23 -9.78 -4.87
CA SER A 110 -14.43 -9.83 -6.32
C SER A 110 -14.98 -8.54 -6.92
N ARG A 111 -15.62 -7.68 -6.11
CA ARG A 111 -16.30 -6.47 -6.57
C ARG A 111 -15.67 -5.21 -5.94
N PRO A 112 -14.76 -4.51 -6.63
CA PRO A 112 -14.05 -3.35 -6.08
C PRO A 112 -14.92 -2.18 -5.63
N ARG A 113 -16.14 -2.07 -6.16
CA ARG A 113 -17.12 -1.04 -5.78
C ARG A 113 -17.96 -1.42 -4.56
N TRP A 114 -17.88 -2.67 -4.12
CA TRP A 114 -18.60 -3.14 -2.95
C TRP A 114 -17.82 -2.82 -1.68
N SER A 115 -18.51 -2.38 -0.64
CA SER A 115 -17.92 -2.07 0.67
C SER A 115 -18.58 -2.88 1.79
N PRO A 116 -17.84 -3.22 2.86
CA PRO A 116 -18.46 -3.69 4.09
C PRO A 116 -19.46 -2.67 4.63
N PRO A 117 -20.45 -3.08 5.43
CA PRO A 117 -21.35 -2.13 6.10
C PRO A 117 -20.55 -1.06 6.86
N GLU A 118 -20.84 0.21 6.60
CA GLU A 118 -20.13 1.38 7.18
C GLU A 118 -18.63 1.45 6.83
N GLY A 119 -18.18 0.71 5.83
CA GLY A 119 -16.79 0.64 5.40
C GLY A 119 -16.53 1.31 4.06
N GLU A 120 -15.30 1.20 3.61
CA GLU A 120 -14.80 1.70 2.32
C GLU A 120 -14.81 0.62 1.25
N SER A 121 -15.08 1.02 0.01
CA SER A 121 -14.78 0.22 -1.17
C SER A 121 -13.29 0.31 -1.55
N ARG A 122 -12.82 -0.58 -2.43
CA ARG A 122 -11.44 -0.47 -2.95
C ARG A 122 -11.23 0.79 -3.79
N ILE A 123 -12.29 1.34 -4.38
CA ILE A 123 -12.22 2.59 -5.15
C ILE A 123 -11.97 3.78 -4.21
N ASP A 124 -12.68 3.85 -3.09
CA ASP A 124 -12.48 4.91 -2.10
C ASP A 124 -11.03 4.90 -1.58
N VAL A 125 -10.52 3.71 -1.26
CA VAL A 125 -9.14 3.52 -0.82
C VAL A 125 -8.15 3.94 -1.91
N ALA A 126 -8.40 3.55 -3.17
CA ALA A 126 -7.57 3.91 -4.31
C ALA A 126 -7.51 5.42 -4.51
N GLN A 127 -8.64 6.11 -4.43
CA GLN A 127 -8.72 7.57 -4.59
C GLN A 127 -7.90 8.31 -3.54
N ARG A 128 -8.09 7.99 -2.23
CA ARG A 128 -7.38 8.69 -1.18
C ARG A 128 -5.88 8.40 -1.15
N THR A 129 -5.47 7.15 -1.43
CA THR A 129 -4.05 6.80 -1.45
C THR A 129 -3.34 7.31 -2.69
N ARG A 130 -4.01 7.35 -3.85
CA ARG A 130 -3.50 7.93 -5.08
C ARG A 130 -3.19 9.42 -4.90
N ALA A 131 -4.08 10.17 -4.25
CA ALA A 131 -3.89 11.60 -4.00
C ALA A 131 -2.56 11.87 -3.27
N VAL A 132 -2.16 11.03 -2.31
CA VAL A 132 -0.86 11.19 -1.60
C VAL A 132 0.32 11.09 -2.56
N VAL A 133 0.29 10.11 -3.48
CA VAL A 133 1.38 9.92 -4.45
C VAL A 133 1.41 11.05 -5.48
N ASP A 134 0.25 11.50 -5.94
CA ASP A 134 0.15 12.58 -6.92
C ASP A 134 0.66 13.91 -6.35
N GLU A 135 0.34 14.23 -5.08
CA GLU A 135 0.88 15.39 -4.37
C GLU A 135 2.40 15.28 -4.16
N LEU A 136 2.89 14.08 -3.82
CA LEU A 136 4.32 13.84 -3.67
C LEU A 136 5.06 14.06 -5.00
N VAL A 137 4.46 13.62 -6.12
CA VAL A 137 4.97 13.85 -7.47
C VAL A 137 5.08 15.33 -7.79
N GLU A 138 4.08 16.13 -7.40
CA GLU A 138 4.01 17.56 -7.68
C GLU A 138 4.98 18.36 -6.80
N GLN A 139 5.06 18.01 -5.52
CA GLN A 139 5.90 18.72 -4.55
C GLN A 139 7.39 18.39 -4.66
N SER A 140 7.74 17.33 -5.38
CA SER A 140 9.11 16.85 -5.51
C SER A 140 9.53 16.69 -6.97
N PRO A 141 9.67 17.81 -7.72
CA PRO A 141 10.04 17.76 -9.14
C PRO A 141 11.41 17.12 -9.36
N GLU A 142 12.30 17.18 -8.35
CA GLU A 142 13.64 16.59 -8.37
C GLU A 142 13.70 15.13 -7.89
N TRP A 143 12.56 14.49 -7.67
CA TRP A 143 12.49 13.08 -7.32
C TRP A 143 13.05 12.21 -8.46
N ASN A 144 14.32 11.85 -8.40
CA ASN A 144 15.04 11.25 -9.53
C ASN A 144 15.59 9.85 -9.23
N GLU A 145 16.65 9.76 -8.42
CA GLU A 145 17.44 8.53 -8.36
C GLU A 145 17.06 7.63 -7.19
N HIS A 146 16.62 8.22 -6.09
CA HIS A 146 16.30 7.53 -4.85
C HIS A 146 14.80 7.31 -4.71
N PRO A 147 14.35 6.16 -4.20
CA PRO A 147 12.93 5.89 -4.03
C PRO A 147 12.30 6.74 -2.92
N ALA A 148 11.01 7.08 -3.08
CA ALA A 148 10.15 7.36 -1.95
C ALA A 148 9.65 6.03 -1.37
N VAL A 149 9.55 5.94 -0.04
CA VAL A 149 8.96 4.78 0.64
C VAL A 149 7.66 5.18 1.31
N LEU A 150 6.58 4.50 0.98
CA LEU A 150 5.30 4.62 1.66
C LEU A 150 5.05 3.36 2.47
N VAL A 151 4.88 3.50 3.79
CA VAL A 151 4.57 2.38 4.67
C VAL A 151 3.08 2.36 4.96
N ALA A 152 2.41 1.30 4.55
CA ALA A 152 0.95 1.19 4.55
C ALA A 152 0.49 -0.26 4.84
N HIS A 153 -0.62 -0.68 4.25
CA HIS A 153 -1.35 -1.90 4.57
C HIS A 153 -1.68 -2.69 3.30
N GLY A 154 -2.02 -3.95 3.47
CA GLY A 154 -2.20 -4.86 2.33
C GLY A 154 -3.28 -4.42 1.35
N GLY A 155 -4.46 -4.04 1.84
CA GLY A 155 -5.57 -3.56 1.00
C GLY A 155 -5.29 -2.20 0.37
N ALA A 156 -4.73 -1.27 1.15
CA ALA A 156 -4.37 0.06 0.68
C ALA A 156 -3.30 0.02 -0.42
N ILE A 157 -2.24 -0.79 -0.25
CA ILE A 157 -1.19 -0.96 -1.26
C ILE A 157 -1.74 -1.59 -2.54
N ALA A 158 -2.60 -2.60 -2.43
CA ALA A 158 -3.20 -3.24 -3.60
C ALA A 158 -4.07 -2.26 -4.40
N ALA A 159 -4.92 -1.49 -3.72
CA ALA A 159 -5.77 -0.48 -4.35
C ALA A 159 -4.95 0.65 -4.99
N LEU A 160 -3.93 1.17 -4.28
CA LEU A 160 -3.02 2.19 -4.80
C LEU A 160 -2.26 1.69 -6.03
N THR A 161 -1.72 0.47 -5.98
CA THR A 161 -1.00 -0.10 -7.12
C THR A 161 -1.89 -0.20 -8.35
N ALA A 162 -3.13 -0.69 -8.20
CA ALA A 162 -4.08 -0.76 -9.30
C ALA A 162 -4.40 0.63 -9.90
N ALA A 163 -4.58 1.65 -9.04
CA ALA A 163 -4.83 3.02 -9.48
C ALA A 163 -3.64 3.67 -10.19
N LEU A 164 -2.41 3.45 -9.68
CA LEU A 164 -1.19 3.97 -10.32
C LEU A 164 -0.95 3.35 -11.70
N LEU A 165 -1.26 2.07 -11.86
CA LEU A 165 -1.17 1.36 -13.15
C LEU A 165 -2.35 1.65 -14.08
N GLU A 166 -3.28 2.51 -13.70
CA GLU A 166 -4.46 2.90 -14.47
C GLU A 166 -5.29 1.68 -14.94
N LEU A 167 -5.38 0.65 -14.08
CA LEU A 167 -6.15 -0.54 -14.39
C LEU A 167 -7.65 -0.24 -14.37
N ARG A 168 -8.40 -0.98 -15.21
CA ARG A 168 -9.86 -0.98 -15.11
C ARG A 168 -10.28 -1.55 -13.74
N VAL A 169 -11.36 -1.03 -13.18
CA VAL A 169 -11.81 -1.41 -11.82
C VAL A 169 -12.01 -2.91 -11.67
N GLU A 170 -12.50 -3.60 -12.70
CA GLU A 170 -12.70 -5.06 -12.67
C GLU A 170 -11.39 -5.84 -12.51
N GLN A 171 -10.24 -5.21 -12.82
CA GLN A 171 -8.92 -5.82 -12.69
C GLN A 171 -8.28 -5.64 -11.30
N TYR A 172 -8.83 -4.77 -10.43
CA TYR A 172 -8.29 -4.53 -9.08
C TYR A 172 -8.13 -5.81 -8.23
N PRO A 173 -9.03 -6.82 -8.33
CA PRO A 173 -8.85 -8.08 -7.61
C PRO A 173 -7.62 -8.90 -8.00
N MET A 174 -6.91 -8.54 -9.08
CA MET A 174 -5.63 -9.18 -9.43
C MET A 174 -4.55 -8.99 -8.37
N PHE A 175 -4.61 -7.87 -7.63
CA PHE A 175 -3.68 -7.56 -6.56
C PHE A 175 -4.24 -8.01 -5.21
N ASN A 176 -3.67 -9.08 -4.68
CA ASN A 176 -3.98 -9.58 -3.34
C ASN A 176 -2.73 -10.28 -2.76
N GLY A 177 -2.83 -10.67 -1.49
CA GLY A 177 -1.82 -11.55 -0.88
C GLY A 177 -0.47 -10.89 -0.60
N LEU A 178 -0.39 -9.57 -0.40
CA LEU A 178 0.84 -8.92 0.06
C LEU A 178 1.15 -9.37 1.51
N GLY A 179 2.32 -9.99 1.71
CA GLY A 179 2.78 -10.48 3.01
C GLY A 179 3.15 -9.35 3.99
N ASN A 180 3.21 -9.63 5.30
CA ASN A 180 3.73 -8.67 6.27
C ASN A 180 5.21 -8.37 6.00
N ALA A 181 5.61 -7.11 6.12
CA ALA A 181 6.94 -6.61 5.76
C ALA A 181 7.39 -6.93 4.32
N CYS A 182 6.46 -7.31 3.44
CA CYS A 182 6.70 -7.38 2.00
C CYS A 182 6.41 -6.04 1.35
N TRP A 183 7.02 -5.81 0.17
CA TRP A 183 6.85 -4.55 -0.55
C TRP A 183 6.56 -4.75 -2.02
N VAL A 184 6.07 -3.67 -2.61
CA VAL A 184 5.88 -3.47 -4.04
C VAL A 184 6.88 -2.41 -4.50
N GLN A 185 7.46 -2.57 -5.67
CA GLN A 185 8.26 -1.54 -6.31
C GLN A 185 7.62 -1.11 -7.61
N LEU A 186 7.52 0.20 -7.79
CA LEU A 186 7.02 0.82 -9.01
C LEU A 186 8.04 1.85 -9.51
N SER A 187 8.03 2.06 -10.83
CA SER A 187 8.75 3.13 -11.49
C SER A 187 7.81 3.98 -12.35
N ALA A 188 8.00 5.31 -12.32
CA ALA A 188 7.26 6.23 -13.15
C ALA A 188 8.15 6.85 -14.21
N HIS A 189 7.64 6.92 -15.43
CA HIS A 189 8.33 7.47 -16.60
C HIS A 189 7.47 8.56 -17.22
N PRO A 190 8.06 9.58 -17.86
CA PRO A 190 7.30 10.53 -18.64
C PRO A 190 6.43 9.81 -19.69
N ARG A 191 5.18 10.21 -19.79
CA ARG A 191 4.28 9.71 -20.84
C ARG A 191 4.73 10.30 -22.17
N ALA A 192 4.88 9.47 -23.21
CA ALA A 192 5.26 9.95 -24.52
C ALA A 192 4.18 10.91 -25.06
N GLN A 193 4.60 12.09 -25.52
CA GLN A 193 3.69 13.02 -26.22
C GLN A 193 3.27 12.39 -27.54
N GLY A 194 1.97 12.29 -27.79
CA GLY A 194 1.43 11.80 -29.06
C GLY A 194 1.00 10.33 -29.08
N SER A 195 0.78 9.69 -27.96
CA SER A 195 0.02 8.43 -27.96
C SER A 195 -1.38 8.72 -28.53
N PRO A 196 -1.80 8.03 -29.62
CA PRO A 196 -3.10 8.30 -30.25
C PRO A 196 -4.19 8.09 -29.21
N GLY A 197 -5.13 9.02 -29.17
CA GLY A 197 -6.28 8.97 -28.29
C GLY A 197 -7.04 7.65 -28.43
N GLY A 198 -7.42 7.04 -27.33
CA GLY A 198 -8.22 5.83 -27.34
C GLY A 198 -8.18 4.99 -26.08
N ALA A 199 -7.24 5.20 -25.18
CA ALA A 199 -7.35 4.57 -23.86
C ALA A 199 -8.46 5.28 -23.06
N PRO A 200 -9.44 4.54 -22.49
CA PRO A 200 -10.43 5.15 -21.60
C PRO A 200 -9.71 5.86 -20.45
N GLU A 201 -10.24 7.01 -20.05
CA GLU A 201 -9.70 7.70 -18.86
C GLU A 201 -9.72 6.74 -17.66
N PRO A 202 -8.66 6.75 -16.82
CA PRO A 202 -8.62 5.90 -15.64
C PRO A 202 -9.78 6.27 -14.69
N GLU A 203 -10.46 5.27 -14.14
CA GLU A 203 -11.59 5.47 -13.21
C GLU A 203 -11.18 6.16 -11.91
N VAL A 204 -9.90 6.09 -11.56
CA VAL A 204 -9.26 6.87 -10.52
C VAL A 204 -8.23 7.79 -11.20
N PRO A 205 -8.65 8.96 -11.69
CA PRO A 205 -7.76 9.87 -12.39
C PRO A 205 -6.73 10.48 -11.45
N PRO A 206 -5.54 10.86 -11.96
CA PRO A 206 -4.59 11.66 -11.20
C PRO A 206 -5.20 13.00 -10.77
N VAL A 207 -4.83 13.47 -9.57
CA VAL A 207 -5.33 14.75 -9.03
C VAL A 207 -4.53 15.96 -9.51
N THR A 208 -3.33 15.74 -10.06
CA THR A 208 -2.46 16.82 -10.56
C THR A 208 -2.11 16.61 -12.03
N ASP A 209 -1.85 17.70 -12.75
CA ASP A 209 -1.41 17.63 -14.16
C ASP A 209 -0.02 17.00 -14.28
N THR A 210 0.86 17.23 -13.30
CA THR A 210 2.19 16.61 -13.26
C THR A 210 2.08 15.08 -13.17
N ALA A 211 1.15 14.58 -12.34
CA ALA A 211 0.88 13.14 -12.24
C ALA A 211 0.26 12.56 -13.51
N ARG A 212 -0.57 13.33 -14.23
CA ARG A 212 -1.11 12.94 -15.56
C ARG A 212 -0.02 12.72 -16.60
N GLY A 213 1.09 13.46 -16.50
CA GLY A 213 2.24 13.35 -17.39
C GLY A 213 3.11 12.10 -17.16
N LEU A 214 2.78 11.26 -16.17
CA LEU A 214 3.55 10.07 -15.81
C LEU A 214 2.82 8.78 -16.17
N LEU A 215 3.62 7.76 -16.53
CA LEU A 215 3.18 6.38 -16.69
C LEU A 215 3.89 5.52 -15.65
N TRP A 216 3.12 4.90 -14.77
CA TRP A 216 3.63 3.98 -13.76
C TRP A 216 3.75 2.57 -14.31
N ARG A 217 4.81 1.87 -13.89
CA ARG A 217 5.06 0.46 -14.20
C ARG A 217 5.31 -0.30 -12.91
N LEU A 218 4.82 -1.53 -12.85
CA LEU A 218 5.10 -2.45 -11.77
C LEU A 218 6.43 -3.16 -12.06
N ASP A 219 7.42 -2.92 -11.20
CA ASP A 219 8.73 -3.58 -11.30
C ASP A 219 8.74 -4.88 -10.49
N GLN A 220 8.13 -4.86 -9.29
CA GLN A 220 8.10 -6.02 -8.38
C GLN A 220 6.82 -6.01 -7.54
N TRP A 221 6.28 -7.21 -7.28
CA TRP A 221 5.12 -7.43 -6.42
C TRP A 221 5.44 -8.43 -5.31
N ASN A 222 5.02 -8.11 -4.07
CA ASN A 222 5.12 -9.00 -2.90
C ASN A 222 6.54 -9.54 -2.64
N VAL A 223 7.54 -8.68 -2.75
CA VAL A 223 8.91 -9.02 -2.41
C VAL A 223 9.04 -9.06 -0.90
N GLY A 224 9.57 -10.14 -0.37
CA GLY A 224 9.78 -10.33 1.06
C GLY A 224 11.23 -10.65 1.38
N ILE A 225 11.54 -10.61 2.68
CA ILE A 225 12.81 -11.13 3.18
C ILE A 225 12.66 -12.64 3.24
N THR A 226 13.43 -13.37 2.45
CA THR A 226 13.57 -14.82 2.61
C THR A 226 14.28 -15.06 3.94
N PRO A 227 13.67 -15.76 4.92
CA PRO A 227 14.42 -16.11 6.12
C PRO A 227 15.65 -16.93 5.72
N PRO A 228 16.80 -16.77 6.40
CA PRO A 228 17.96 -17.60 6.15
C PRO A 228 17.55 -19.07 6.29
N VAL A 229 17.97 -19.89 5.33
CA VAL A 229 17.73 -21.34 5.34
C VAL A 229 18.41 -21.90 6.60
N GLY A 230 17.63 -22.20 7.65
CA GLY A 230 18.16 -22.76 8.89
C GLY A 230 17.43 -22.40 10.18
N GLU A 231 16.49 -21.46 10.18
CA GLU A 231 15.65 -21.15 11.35
C GLU A 231 14.19 -21.54 11.09
N GLN A 232 13.89 -22.84 11.19
CA GLN A 232 12.53 -23.36 11.35
C GLN A 232 12.35 -23.83 12.77
#